data_d03381d576b80dc2465b2b94f92eab20
#
_entry.id   d03381d576b80dc2465b2b94f92eab20
#
_cell.length_a   1.000
_cell.length_b   1.000
_cell.length_c   1.000
_cell.angle_alpha   90.00
_cell.angle_beta   90.00
_cell.angle_gamma   90.00
#
_symmetry.space_group_name_H-M   'P 1'
#
loop_
_entity.id
_entity.type
_entity.pdbx_description
1 polymer ?
#
loop_
_entity_poly.entity_id
_entity_poly.type
_entity_poly.pdbx_seq_one_letter_code
_entity_poly.pdbx_strand_id
1 'polypeptide(L)'
;MKTALFCLLTAGALAVEPEFPLTADSKPQPGVAKGTLLKGRYSARDGSVFPGTVREYQLYLPAGFDPARPSPFMVFQDGVIYQAPVVFDNLIAQGSIPSLVGIFVKPGVVPAANDNALPRFNRSYEYDSVTDTYSRFLIDEFLPALEVEHGLRFSTDPNQAAIAGNSSGGICAFMTAWHRPDRFRRVFTGVGTYVGIRGADRLPVLVRKIEPKPLRVFLQSGTGDNNLYCGDWWMANQMLERSLTWAGYEVNHAWGGGGHNQKHASQVFPEAMRWLWRDWQTDPEVKVNPKDESKWKGYEVLGAGKWLEQFQSAEFRWADQQIFSAADGTVYLLNRRGKLYRLQGQKLSEIQIPWPAIDAAAVTHEGHLRLVVSPKGQPNHFVTFTAQGEQVGEGGFIEKGASNEAPHLRGICCGFDGTTYFTDRLENMIFWCRRDGSYGDLRDDFTSLWGSGPHACLSPDQTQIYVPNRDGNRMQVGVLQIQEAEPHLLHGEWLYQLEPSPWLNDGEQLQGLCVDTNGWLYVTTSLGIQVCDQTGRVNFIIPTPKPALDVCFGGKDLSELFIACGDTIYKRPTKARGIVSGQQPPIKPAPPKL
;
A
#
# COMPACT_ATOMS: atom_id res chain seq x y z
N MET A 1 36.95 29.64 61.40
CA MET A 1 36.19 29.87 60.16
C MET A 1 35.33 28.65 59.94
N LYS A 2 34.02 28.77 60.20
CA LYS A 2 33.04 27.70 59.94
C LYS A 2 32.34 28.00 58.60
N THR A 3 32.56 27.17 57.61
CA THR A 3 31.93 27.30 56.29
C THR A 3 30.56 26.55 56.36
N ALA A 4 29.48 27.32 56.29
CA ALA A 4 28.11 26.75 56.21
C ALA A 4 27.83 26.34 54.76
N LEU A 5 27.53 25.04 54.56
CA LEU A 5 27.09 24.46 53.29
C LEU A 5 25.56 24.68 53.18
N PHE A 6 25.15 25.57 52.27
CA PHE A 6 23.73 25.77 51.94
C PHE A 6 23.32 24.69 50.92
N CYS A 7 22.54 23.69 51.37
CA CYS A 7 21.79 22.79 50.49
C CYS A 7 20.55 23.52 49.98
N LEU A 8 20.56 23.94 48.70
CA LEU A 8 19.35 24.31 47.97
C LEU A 8 18.54 23.03 47.66
N LEU A 9 17.51 22.77 48.41
CA LEU A 9 16.45 21.83 48.06
C LEU A 9 15.60 22.51 46.97
N THR A 10 15.85 22.19 45.70
CA THR A 10 14.89 22.46 44.63
C THR A 10 13.71 21.49 44.84
N ALA A 11 12.62 21.98 45.44
CA ALA A 11 11.34 21.34 45.38
C ALA A 11 10.88 21.31 43.93
N GLY A 12 11.07 20.17 43.24
CA GLY A 12 10.42 19.93 41.95
C GLY A 12 8.92 19.99 42.20
N ALA A 13 8.25 21.02 41.70
CA ALA A 13 6.81 21.05 41.64
C ALA A 13 6.38 19.85 40.82
N LEU A 14 5.76 18.85 41.46
CA LEU A 14 5.03 17.80 40.77
C LEU A 14 3.94 18.51 39.97
N ALA A 15 4.07 18.52 38.65
CA ALA A 15 3.05 19.07 37.78
C ALA A 15 1.76 18.27 38.05
N VAL A 16 0.75 18.95 38.59
CA VAL A 16 -0.58 18.34 38.79
C VAL A 16 -1.16 18.04 37.43
N GLU A 17 -1.50 16.77 37.19
CA GLU A 17 -2.14 16.36 35.93
C GLU A 17 -3.45 17.17 35.75
N PRO A 18 -3.71 17.77 34.57
CA PRO A 18 -4.93 18.51 34.34
C PRO A 18 -6.17 17.66 34.63
N GLU A 19 -7.17 18.24 35.26
CA GLU A 19 -8.45 17.57 35.46
C GLU A 19 -9.26 17.54 34.15
N PHE A 20 -9.73 16.35 33.77
CA PHE A 20 -10.60 16.12 32.60
C PHE A 20 -11.95 15.56 33.08
N PRO A 21 -12.83 16.41 33.65
CA PRO A 21 -14.13 15.96 34.18
C PRO A 21 -15.02 15.44 33.04
N LEU A 22 -15.74 14.36 33.31
CA LEU A 22 -16.73 13.83 32.38
C LEU A 22 -17.86 14.83 32.18
N THR A 23 -18.27 15.03 30.92
CA THR A 23 -19.41 15.86 30.54
C THR A 23 -20.73 15.22 30.94
N ALA A 24 -21.84 15.96 30.81
CA ALA A 24 -23.17 15.42 31.09
C ALA A 24 -23.50 14.21 30.21
N ASP A 25 -23.08 14.22 28.94
CA ASP A 25 -23.33 13.11 28.00
C ASP A 25 -22.57 11.81 28.36
N SER A 26 -21.54 11.89 29.19
CA SER A 26 -20.83 10.72 29.69
C SER A 26 -21.37 10.19 31.02
N LYS A 27 -22.50 10.74 31.51
CA LYS A 27 -23.18 10.34 32.74
C LYS A 27 -24.62 9.91 32.44
N PRO A 28 -25.16 8.90 33.16
CA PRO A 28 -26.56 8.52 32.96
C PRO A 28 -27.51 9.70 33.13
N GLN A 29 -28.44 9.91 32.19
CA GLN A 29 -29.40 10.97 32.24
C GLN A 29 -30.80 10.45 32.63
N PRO A 30 -31.57 11.18 33.43
CA PRO A 30 -32.94 10.82 33.73
C PRO A 30 -33.80 10.74 32.46
N GLY A 31 -34.63 9.71 32.34
CA GLY A 31 -35.54 9.52 31.20
C GLY A 31 -34.91 9.00 29.92
N VAL A 32 -33.58 8.83 29.85
CA VAL A 32 -32.90 8.19 28.73
C VAL A 32 -33.00 6.67 28.87
N ALA A 33 -33.57 6.03 27.86
CA ALA A 33 -33.62 4.55 27.79
C ALA A 33 -32.22 3.97 27.64
N LYS A 34 -31.90 2.96 28.45
CA LYS A 34 -30.59 2.31 28.45
C LYS A 34 -30.56 1.14 27.50
N GLY A 35 -29.47 1.02 26.75
CA GLY A 35 -29.15 -0.17 25.98
C GLY A 35 -28.77 -1.36 26.88
N THR A 36 -28.68 -2.53 26.24
CA THR A 36 -28.31 -3.79 26.90
C THR A 36 -26.86 -4.11 26.61
N LEU A 37 -26.10 -4.52 27.64
CA LEU A 37 -24.71 -4.94 27.50
C LEU A 37 -24.60 -6.46 27.68
N LEU A 38 -24.37 -7.19 26.59
CA LEU A 38 -24.13 -8.63 26.60
C LEU A 38 -22.63 -8.89 26.74
N LYS A 39 -22.28 -10.02 27.37
CA LYS A 39 -20.88 -10.47 27.51
C LYS A 39 -20.70 -11.79 26.78
N GLY A 40 -19.58 -11.94 26.10
CA GLY A 40 -19.25 -13.17 25.41
C GLY A 40 -17.76 -13.46 25.39
N ARG A 41 -17.42 -14.59 24.85
CA ARG A 41 -16.04 -15.07 24.70
C ARG A 41 -15.87 -15.69 23.31
N TYR A 42 -14.91 -15.19 22.56
CA TYR A 42 -14.53 -15.75 21.27
C TYR A 42 -13.26 -16.59 21.40
N SER A 43 -13.27 -17.80 20.86
CA SER A 43 -12.11 -18.68 20.80
C SER A 43 -11.75 -18.96 19.34
N ALA A 44 -10.56 -18.57 18.95
CA ALA A 44 -10.05 -18.79 17.60
C ALA A 44 -9.71 -20.27 17.38
N ARG A 45 -10.11 -20.82 16.24
CA ARG A 45 -9.87 -22.20 15.83
C ARG A 45 -8.50 -22.36 15.18
N ASP A 46 -8.06 -23.57 14.97
CA ASP A 46 -6.92 -23.86 14.11
C ASP A 46 -7.21 -23.35 12.70
N GLY A 47 -6.22 -22.71 12.08
CA GLY A 47 -6.38 -22.07 10.78
C GLY A 47 -6.96 -20.64 10.80
N SER A 48 -7.37 -20.13 11.96
CA SER A 48 -7.76 -18.72 12.13
C SER A 48 -6.57 -17.78 11.97
N VAL A 49 -6.84 -16.50 11.73
CA VAL A 49 -5.80 -15.44 11.64
C VAL A 49 -4.91 -15.37 12.88
N PHE A 50 -5.52 -15.54 14.07
CA PHE A 50 -4.79 -15.62 15.35
C PHE A 50 -5.10 -16.95 16.07
N PRO A 51 -4.55 -18.08 15.63
CA PRO A 51 -4.91 -19.39 16.11
C PRO A 51 -4.63 -19.57 17.61
N GLY A 52 -5.52 -20.30 18.28
CA GLY A 52 -5.41 -20.62 19.71
C GLY A 52 -5.68 -19.44 20.66
N THR A 53 -5.98 -18.25 20.17
CA THR A 53 -6.31 -17.11 21.02
C THR A 53 -7.75 -17.19 21.53
N VAL A 54 -7.90 -16.71 22.75
CA VAL A 54 -9.20 -16.49 23.39
C VAL A 54 -9.30 -15.02 23.74
N ARG A 55 -10.48 -14.44 23.54
CA ARG A 55 -10.75 -13.05 23.90
C ARG A 55 -12.15 -12.87 24.44
N GLU A 56 -12.27 -12.02 25.43
CA GLU A 56 -13.56 -11.57 25.93
C GLU A 56 -14.06 -10.40 25.07
N TYR A 57 -15.37 -10.31 24.94
CA TYR A 57 -16.01 -9.17 24.33
C TYR A 57 -17.28 -8.78 25.07
N GLN A 58 -17.72 -7.55 24.83
CA GLN A 58 -19.03 -7.07 25.22
C GLN A 58 -19.73 -6.47 24.00
N LEU A 59 -21.03 -6.70 23.92
CA LEU A 59 -21.88 -6.21 22.83
C LEU A 59 -22.95 -5.29 23.45
N TYR A 60 -22.90 -4.02 23.08
CA TYR A 60 -23.94 -3.06 23.43
C TYR A 60 -25.01 -3.04 22.34
N LEU A 61 -26.24 -3.29 22.74
CA LEU A 61 -27.44 -3.16 21.92
C LEU A 61 -28.21 -1.93 22.36
N PRO A 62 -28.49 -0.94 21.49
CA PRO A 62 -29.21 0.27 21.87
C PRO A 62 -30.66 -0.04 22.27
N ALA A 63 -31.29 0.84 23.03
CA ALA A 63 -32.69 0.70 23.36
C ALA A 63 -33.54 0.68 22.07
N GLY A 64 -34.46 -0.28 21.97
CA GLY A 64 -35.27 -0.48 20.74
C GLY A 64 -34.53 -1.15 19.59
N PHE A 65 -33.41 -1.83 19.86
CA PHE A 65 -32.67 -2.60 18.85
C PHE A 65 -33.57 -3.62 18.11
N ASP A 66 -33.47 -3.63 16.79
CA ASP A 66 -34.18 -4.58 15.90
C ASP A 66 -33.15 -5.50 15.22
N PRO A 67 -33.05 -6.79 15.61
CA PRO A 67 -32.09 -7.72 15.03
C PRO A 67 -32.36 -8.07 13.56
N ALA A 68 -33.57 -7.81 13.06
CA ALA A 68 -33.93 -8.08 11.67
C ALA A 68 -33.30 -7.06 10.69
N ARG A 69 -32.86 -5.92 11.17
CA ARG A 69 -32.29 -4.87 10.34
C ARG A 69 -30.76 -4.78 10.48
N PRO A 70 -30.04 -4.62 9.36
CA PRO A 70 -28.62 -4.29 9.44
C PRO A 70 -28.39 -3.01 10.22
N SER A 71 -27.54 -3.05 11.26
CA SER A 71 -27.31 -1.92 12.17
C SER A 71 -25.98 -1.23 11.91
N PRO A 72 -25.92 0.09 11.96
CA PRO A 72 -24.67 0.82 12.15
C PRO A 72 -23.95 0.26 13.38
N PHE A 73 -22.62 0.30 13.38
CA PHE A 73 -21.85 -0.25 14.50
C PHE A 73 -20.53 0.48 14.73
N MET A 74 -20.00 0.31 15.94
CA MET A 74 -18.69 0.83 16.29
C MET A 74 -17.90 -0.19 17.11
N VAL A 75 -16.66 -0.49 16.68
CA VAL A 75 -15.75 -1.43 17.34
C VAL A 75 -14.78 -0.67 18.24
N PHE A 76 -14.55 -1.19 19.45
CA PHE A 76 -13.58 -0.66 20.40
C PHE A 76 -12.57 -1.74 20.78
N GLN A 77 -11.30 -1.38 20.77
CA GLN A 77 -10.21 -2.19 21.28
C GLN A 77 -10.10 -2.02 22.81
N ASP A 78 -9.53 -3.06 23.50
CA ASP A 78 -9.32 -3.11 24.94
C ASP A 78 -10.60 -3.20 25.80
N GLY A 79 -11.76 -3.49 25.21
CA GLY A 79 -13.03 -3.58 25.92
C GLY A 79 -13.76 -2.24 26.07
N VAL A 80 -14.61 -2.10 27.08
CA VAL A 80 -15.40 -0.87 27.28
C VAL A 80 -14.50 0.26 27.76
N ILE A 81 -14.36 1.29 26.94
CA ILE A 81 -13.60 2.51 27.20
C ILE A 81 -14.48 3.75 26.97
N TYR A 82 -14.04 4.91 27.41
CA TYR A 82 -14.64 6.24 27.18
C TYR A 82 -16.10 6.39 27.67
N GLN A 83 -16.58 5.57 28.58
CA GLN A 83 -17.99 5.52 28.98
C GLN A 83 -18.95 5.28 27.78
N ALA A 84 -18.45 4.62 26.73
CA ALA A 84 -19.13 4.55 25.43
C ALA A 84 -20.59 4.07 25.50
N PRO A 85 -21.00 3.05 26.28
CA PRO A 85 -22.41 2.65 26.38
C PRO A 85 -23.33 3.79 26.88
N VAL A 86 -22.89 4.54 27.89
CA VAL A 86 -23.66 5.68 28.43
C VAL A 86 -23.71 6.84 27.44
N VAL A 87 -22.59 7.12 26.79
CA VAL A 87 -22.53 8.15 25.74
C VAL A 87 -23.46 7.78 24.59
N PHE A 88 -23.50 6.53 24.18
CA PHE A 88 -24.41 6.07 23.13
C PHE A 88 -25.88 6.22 23.55
N ASP A 89 -26.26 5.80 24.76
CA ASP A 89 -27.63 6.00 25.26
C ASP A 89 -28.06 7.47 25.11
N ASN A 90 -27.23 8.40 25.60
CA ASN A 90 -27.54 9.82 25.59
C ASN A 90 -27.57 10.42 24.18
N LEU A 91 -26.57 10.14 23.34
CA LEU A 91 -26.45 10.72 22.00
C LEU A 91 -27.49 10.15 21.02
N ILE A 92 -27.87 8.87 21.15
CA ILE A 92 -28.95 8.24 20.39
C ILE A 92 -30.29 8.88 20.77
N ALA A 93 -30.55 9.03 22.08
CA ALA A 93 -31.79 9.70 22.56
C ALA A 93 -31.91 11.16 22.10
N GLN A 94 -30.78 11.86 21.93
CA GLN A 94 -30.71 13.22 21.38
C GLN A 94 -30.83 13.26 19.84
N GLY A 95 -30.78 12.11 19.15
CA GLY A 95 -30.70 12.05 17.68
C GLY A 95 -29.38 12.57 17.11
N SER A 96 -28.33 12.69 17.94
CA SER A 96 -27.02 13.21 17.56
C SER A 96 -26.16 12.19 16.82
N ILE A 97 -26.41 10.91 17.01
CA ILE A 97 -25.76 9.78 16.31
C ILE A 97 -26.82 8.74 15.93
N PRO A 98 -26.55 7.84 14.96
CA PRO A 98 -27.47 6.75 14.66
C PRO A 98 -27.67 5.81 15.84
N SER A 99 -28.80 5.09 15.84
CA SER A 99 -28.96 3.91 16.68
C SER A 99 -27.96 2.85 16.23
N LEU A 100 -26.88 2.66 16.97
CA LEU A 100 -25.74 1.82 16.61
C LEU A 100 -25.43 0.76 17.65
N VAL A 101 -24.84 -0.36 17.20
CA VAL A 101 -24.32 -1.42 18.04
C VAL A 101 -22.87 -1.12 18.44
N GLY A 102 -22.55 -1.23 19.74
CA GLY A 102 -21.19 -1.11 20.26
C GLY A 102 -20.55 -2.48 20.45
N ILE A 103 -19.35 -2.69 19.92
CA ILE A 103 -18.60 -3.94 20.00
C ILE A 103 -17.29 -3.67 20.73
N PHE A 104 -17.14 -4.19 21.93
CA PHE A 104 -16.01 -3.95 22.83
C PHE A 104 -15.18 -5.23 22.95
N VAL A 105 -14.09 -5.34 22.21
CA VAL A 105 -13.29 -6.55 22.11
C VAL A 105 -11.94 -6.38 22.81
N LYS A 106 -11.54 -7.38 23.62
CA LYS A 106 -10.21 -7.44 24.21
C LYS A 106 -9.21 -8.10 23.25
N PRO A 107 -7.90 -7.82 23.40
CA PRO A 107 -6.88 -8.51 22.61
C PRO A 107 -6.86 -10.01 22.91
N GLY A 108 -6.35 -10.79 21.97
CA GLY A 108 -6.23 -12.23 22.13
C GLY A 108 -5.20 -12.63 23.16
N VAL A 109 -5.51 -13.71 23.87
CA VAL A 109 -4.59 -14.37 24.80
C VAL A 109 -4.57 -15.86 24.46
N VAL A 110 -3.38 -16.42 24.23
CA VAL A 110 -3.24 -17.89 24.17
C VAL A 110 -3.08 -18.37 25.60
N PRO A 111 -3.97 -19.27 26.09
CA PRO A 111 -3.89 -19.78 27.44
C PRO A 111 -2.54 -20.41 27.77
N ALA A 112 -2.15 -20.34 29.02
CA ALA A 112 -0.94 -21.01 29.50
C ALA A 112 -1.01 -22.53 29.26
N ALA A 113 0.12 -23.12 28.87
CA ALA A 113 0.19 -24.57 28.61
C ALA A 113 0.01 -25.42 29.87
N ASN A 114 0.33 -24.87 31.03
CA ASN A 114 0.17 -25.49 32.35
C ASN A 114 0.22 -24.41 33.45
N ASP A 115 -0.01 -24.81 34.69
CA ASP A 115 -0.09 -23.91 35.86
C ASP A 115 1.23 -23.17 36.18
N ASN A 116 2.36 -23.64 35.68
CA ASN A 116 3.69 -23.01 35.84
C ASN A 116 4.10 -22.12 34.67
N ALA A 117 3.24 -21.96 33.68
CA ALA A 117 3.50 -21.16 32.47
C ALA A 117 2.67 -19.87 32.46
N LEU A 118 3.20 -18.83 31.81
CA LEU A 118 2.44 -17.62 31.55
C LEU A 118 1.64 -17.78 30.24
N PRO A 119 0.44 -17.20 30.16
CA PRO A 119 -0.26 -17.08 28.90
C PRO A 119 0.51 -16.16 27.94
N ARG A 120 0.33 -16.35 26.62
CA ARG A 120 0.88 -15.46 25.62
C ARG A 120 -0.10 -14.33 25.32
N PHE A 121 0.30 -13.12 25.69
CA PHE A 121 -0.48 -11.91 25.43
C PHE A 121 -0.21 -11.36 24.04
N ASN A 122 -1.23 -11.33 23.19
CA ASN A 122 -1.06 -10.93 21.81
C ASN A 122 -1.27 -9.42 21.57
N ARG A 123 -1.58 -8.61 22.59
CA ARG A 123 -2.01 -7.21 22.41
C ARG A 123 -1.09 -6.40 21.48
N SER A 124 0.20 -6.36 21.73
CA SER A 124 1.14 -5.61 20.88
C SER A 124 1.28 -6.23 19.50
N TYR A 125 1.27 -7.57 19.41
CA TYR A 125 1.34 -8.27 18.13
C TYR A 125 0.11 -7.99 17.24
N GLU A 126 -1.08 -7.99 17.82
CA GLU A 126 -2.33 -7.74 17.11
C GLU A 126 -2.53 -6.26 16.80
N TYR A 127 -2.24 -5.36 17.75
CA TYR A 127 -2.64 -3.97 17.69
C TYR A 127 -1.56 -3.04 17.12
N ASP A 128 -0.29 -3.24 17.47
CA ASP A 128 0.79 -2.36 17.00
C ASP A 128 1.33 -2.77 15.62
N SER A 129 0.93 -3.95 15.11
CA SER A 129 1.30 -4.39 13.77
C SER A 129 0.59 -3.52 12.72
N VAL A 130 1.37 -2.86 11.86
CA VAL A 130 0.84 -2.00 10.80
C VAL A 130 0.32 -2.78 9.58
N THR A 131 0.16 -4.12 9.71
CA THR A 131 -0.35 -5.02 8.68
C THR A 131 -1.88 -5.00 8.59
N ASP A 132 -2.44 -5.66 7.58
CA ASP A 132 -3.87 -5.89 7.44
C ASP A 132 -4.41 -7.04 8.30
N THR A 133 -3.53 -7.75 9.01
CA THR A 133 -3.86 -9.00 9.73
C THR A 133 -5.00 -8.83 10.72
N TYR A 134 -4.99 -7.76 11.52
CA TYR A 134 -6.08 -7.51 12.46
C TYR A 134 -7.41 -7.20 11.75
N SER A 135 -7.38 -6.47 10.65
CA SER A 135 -8.59 -6.18 9.88
C SER A 135 -9.19 -7.46 9.27
N ARG A 136 -8.37 -8.40 8.80
CA ARG A 136 -8.84 -9.72 8.34
C ARG A 136 -9.49 -10.50 9.47
N PHE A 137 -8.84 -10.61 10.63
CA PHE A 137 -9.45 -11.24 11.81
C PHE A 137 -10.81 -10.60 12.13
N LEU A 138 -10.87 -9.29 12.21
CA LEU A 138 -12.08 -8.58 12.61
C LEU A 138 -13.24 -8.80 11.62
N ILE A 139 -12.96 -8.65 10.33
CA ILE A 139 -13.97 -8.62 9.27
C ILE A 139 -14.36 -10.03 8.81
N ASP A 140 -13.38 -10.93 8.68
CA ASP A 140 -13.61 -12.23 8.05
C ASP A 140 -13.92 -13.33 9.08
N GLU A 141 -13.61 -13.12 10.37
CA GLU A 141 -13.83 -14.11 11.42
C GLU A 141 -14.73 -13.61 12.56
N PHE A 142 -14.35 -12.50 13.20
CA PHE A 142 -14.98 -12.09 14.47
C PHE A 142 -16.38 -11.49 14.27
N LEU A 143 -16.55 -10.52 13.38
CA LEU A 143 -17.86 -9.92 13.11
C LEU A 143 -18.88 -10.94 12.60
N PRO A 144 -18.58 -11.84 11.64
CA PRO A 144 -19.50 -12.90 11.24
C PRO A 144 -19.86 -13.87 12.37
N ALA A 145 -18.91 -14.18 13.28
CA ALA A 145 -19.20 -15.02 14.43
C ALA A 145 -20.21 -14.37 15.38
N LEU A 146 -20.10 -13.05 15.62
CA LEU A 146 -21.06 -12.31 16.43
C LEU A 146 -22.45 -12.25 15.80
N GLU A 147 -22.53 -12.08 14.48
CA GLU A 147 -23.82 -12.11 13.76
C GLU A 147 -24.55 -13.44 13.95
N VAL A 148 -23.81 -14.55 13.86
CA VAL A 148 -24.37 -15.89 14.06
C VAL A 148 -24.75 -16.13 15.53
N GLU A 149 -23.86 -15.78 16.47
CA GLU A 149 -24.06 -16.04 17.90
C GLU A 149 -25.24 -15.26 18.47
N HIS A 150 -25.44 -14.01 18.04
CA HIS A 150 -26.45 -13.12 18.59
C HIS A 150 -27.67 -12.92 17.68
N GLY A 151 -27.71 -13.54 16.49
CA GLY A 151 -28.83 -13.44 15.57
C GLY A 151 -29.05 -12.02 15.05
N LEU A 152 -28.00 -11.25 14.84
CA LEU A 152 -28.05 -9.86 14.38
C LEU A 152 -27.32 -9.68 13.05
N ARG A 153 -27.40 -8.50 12.46
CA ARG A 153 -26.68 -8.13 11.24
C ARG A 153 -26.01 -6.77 11.38
N PHE A 154 -24.73 -6.70 11.03
CA PHE A 154 -24.03 -5.44 10.90
C PHE A 154 -24.21 -4.85 9.49
N SER A 155 -24.26 -3.52 9.41
CA SER A 155 -24.29 -2.86 8.11
C SER A 155 -23.05 -3.19 7.28
N THR A 156 -23.26 -3.40 6.00
CA THR A 156 -22.17 -3.55 5.02
C THR A 156 -21.73 -2.21 4.41
N ASP A 157 -22.47 -1.13 4.67
CA ASP A 157 -22.08 0.21 4.27
C ASP A 157 -20.93 0.72 5.16
N PRO A 158 -19.74 0.99 4.59
CA PRO A 158 -18.59 1.45 5.36
C PRO A 158 -18.81 2.79 6.07
N ASN A 159 -19.77 3.60 5.62
CA ASN A 159 -20.15 4.85 6.28
C ASN A 159 -20.93 4.64 7.59
N GLN A 160 -21.48 3.46 7.77
CA GLN A 160 -22.21 3.04 8.96
C GLN A 160 -21.34 2.22 9.92
N ALA A 161 -20.02 2.20 9.70
CA ALA A 161 -19.06 1.51 10.53
C ALA A 161 -17.96 2.44 11.05
N ALA A 162 -17.76 2.41 12.37
CA ALA A 162 -16.72 3.15 13.06
C ALA A 162 -15.83 2.22 13.89
N ILE A 163 -14.61 2.70 14.20
CA ILE A 163 -13.66 1.97 15.02
C ILE A 163 -12.88 2.92 15.92
N ALA A 164 -12.62 2.50 17.16
CA ALA A 164 -11.96 3.32 18.16
C ALA A 164 -10.96 2.53 19.00
N GLY A 165 -9.98 3.21 19.55
CA GLY A 165 -9.06 2.63 20.51
C GLY A 165 -8.17 3.65 21.20
N ASN A 166 -7.45 3.18 22.23
CA ASN A 166 -6.52 3.98 23.01
C ASN A 166 -5.11 3.38 22.93
N SER A 167 -4.09 4.20 22.77
CA SER A 167 -2.69 3.73 22.70
C SER A 167 -2.47 2.75 21.55
N SER A 168 -2.02 1.52 21.79
CA SER A 168 -1.96 0.45 20.79
C SER A 168 -3.32 0.19 20.14
N GLY A 169 -4.43 0.30 20.90
CA GLY A 169 -5.79 0.22 20.34
C GLY A 169 -6.09 1.35 19.36
N GLY A 170 -5.51 2.53 19.55
CA GLY A 170 -5.66 3.69 18.67
C GLY A 170 -5.04 3.47 17.29
N ILE A 171 -3.79 2.98 17.25
CA ILE A 171 -3.18 2.62 15.96
C ILE A 171 -3.89 1.42 15.31
N CYS A 172 -4.31 0.43 16.08
CA CYS A 172 -5.09 -0.71 15.58
C CYS A 172 -6.37 -0.24 14.87
N ALA A 173 -7.10 0.70 15.49
CA ALA A 173 -8.31 1.30 14.90
C ALA A 173 -7.99 2.02 13.59
N PHE A 174 -6.96 2.87 13.58
CA PHE A 174 -6.54 3.58 12.37
C PHE A 174 -6.12 2.62 11.25
N MET A 175 -5.25 1.65 11.54
CA MET A 175 -4.75 0.70 10.53
C MET A 175 -5.86 -0.19 9.99
N THR A 176 -6.81 -0.61 10.82
CA THR A 176 -7.97 -1.39 10.36
C THR A 176 -8.78 -0.63 9.30
N ALA A 177 -9.11 0.63 9.57
CA ALA A 177 -9.83 1.46 8.62
C ALA A 177 -8.98 1.80 7.39
N TRP A 178 -7.68 2.01 7.58
CA TRP A 178 -6.78 2.37 6.48
C TRP A 178 -6.55 1.22 5.49
N HIS A 179 -6.46 -0.01 5.98
CA HIS A 179 -6.41 -1.20 5.11
C HIS A 179 -7.77 -1.54 4.50
N ARG A 180 -8.87 -1.29 5.23
CA ARG A 180 -10.22 -1.68 4.82
C ARG A 180 -11.20 -0.49 4.83
N PRO A 181 -10.92 0.57 4.02
CA PRO A 181 -11.84 1.71 3.89
C PRO A 181 -13.16 1.33 3.20
N ASP A 182 -13.25 0.14 2.62
CA ASP A 182 -14.46 -0.50 2.14
C ASP A 182 -15.37 -1.03 3.26
N ARG A 183 -14.85 -1.12 4.50
CA ARG A 183 -15.57 -1.61 5.68
C ARG A 183 -15.68 -0.60 6.82
N PHE A 184 -14.69 0.28 7.00
CA PHE A 184 -14.65 1.29 8.06
C PHE A 184 -14.22 2.63 7.50
N ARG A 185 -14.97 3.69 7.80
CA ARG A 185 -14.64 5.06 7.36
C ARG A 185 -14.54 6.08 8.48
N ARG A 186 -14.89 5.72 9.72
CA ARG A 186 -14.91 6.61 10.88
C ARG A 186 -13.99 6.07 11.96
N VAL A 187 -13.00 6.88 12.38
CA VAL A 187 -11.94 6.46 13.30
C VAL A 187 -11.81 7.43 14.46
N PHE A 188 -11.80 6.91 15.68
CA PHE A 188 -11.38 7.65 16.86
C PHE A 188 -10.10 7.01 17.44
N THR A 189 -9.06 7.81 17.69
CA THR A 189 -7.81 7.36 18.27
C THR A 189 -7.41 8.27 19.44
N GLY A 190 -7.33 7.70 20.64
CA GLY A 190 -6.85 8.37 21.85
C GLY A 190 -5.40 7.98 22.13
N VAL A 191 -4.51 8.95 22.34
CA VAL A 191 -3.07 8.76 22.63
C VAL A 191 -2.44 7.66 21.77
N GLY A 192 -2.74 7.67 20.45
CA GLY A 192 -2.41 6.59 19.53
C GLY A 192 -0.91 6.31 19.44
N THR A 193 -0.53 5.04 19.34
CA THR A 193 0.86 4.57 19.31
C THR A 193 1.45 4.70 17.90
N TYR A 194 1.71 5.92 17.45
CA TYR A 194 2.30 6.23 16.14
C TYR A 194 3.82 6.38 16.18
N VAL A 195 4.47 5.71 17.12
CA VAL A 195 5.91 5.71 17.38
C VAL A 195 6.58 4.46 16.85
N GLY A 196 7.92 4.34 16.98
CA GLY A 196 8.76 3.27 16.45
C GLY A 196 8.53 1.88 17.08
N ILE A 197 7.25 1.50 17.26
CA ILE A 197 6.84 0.14 17.59
C ILE A 197 6.29 -0.48 16.30
N ARG A 198 6.89 -1.56 15.83
CA ARG A 198 6.49 -2.31 14.62
C ARG A 198 6.28 -1.45 13.35
N GLY A 199 7.02 -0.33 13.20
CA GLY A 199 7.05 0.48 11.98
C GLY A 199 5.99 1.59 11.88
N ALA A 200 5.28 1.90 12.95
CA ALA A 200 4.23 2.93 12.95
C ALA A 200 4.74 4.36 12.76
N ASP A 201 5.99 4.63 13.09
CA ASP A 201 6.70 5.90 12.87
C ASP A 201 6.79 6.31 11.38
N ARG A 202 6.60 5.37 10.46
CA ARG A 202 6.57 5.63 9.02
C ARG A 202 5.23 6.12 8.50
N LEU A 203 4.14 5.93 9.25
CA LEU A 203 2.79 6.27 8.82
C LEU A 203 2.60 7.73 8.38
N PRO A 204 3.18 8.75 9.05
CA PRO A 204 3.07 10.13 8.59
C PRO A 204 3.60 10.36 7.16
N VAL A 205 4.65 9.66 6.76
CA VAL A 205 5.22 9.72 5.41
C VAL A 205 4.34 8.98 4.41
N LEU A 206 3.90 7.76 4.77
CA LEU A 206 3.06 6.92 3.91
C LEU A 206 1.70 7.57 3.64
N VAL A 207 1.10 8.21 4.65
CA VAL A 207 -0.15 8.98 4.49
C VAL A 207 -0.02 10.09 3.44
N ARG A 208 1.15 10.75 3.38
CA ARG A 208 1.41 11.81 2.39
C ARG A 208 1.64 11.25 0.99
N LYS A 209 2.25 10.06 0.88
CA LYS A 209 2.61 9.46 -0.41
C LYS A 209 1.49 8.61 -1.01
N ILE A 210 0.76 7.85 -0.18
CA ILE A 210 -0.32 6.96 -0.65
C ILE A 210 -1.58 7.76 -0.98
N GLU A 211 -2.27 7.36 -2.05
CA GLU A 211 -3.54 7.96 -2.46
C GLU A 211 -4.52 8.07 -1.28
N PRO A 212 -5.07 9.27 -1.01
CA PRO A 212 -5.99 9.48 0.10
C PRO A 212 -7.22 8.58 0.04
N LYS A 213 -7.60 8.07 1.20
CA LYS A 213 -8.74 7.17 1.39
C LYS A 213 -9.92 7.91 2.02
N PRO A 214 -11.17 7.49 1.79
CA PRO A 214 -12.35 8.17 2.32
C PRO A 214 -12.51 7.86 3.82
N LEU A 215 -11.63 8.39 4.66
CA LEU A 215 -11.64 8.23 6.10
C LEU A 215 -11.89 9.57 6.80
N ARG A 216 -12.67 9.54 7.86
CA ARG A 216 -12.87 10.60 8.83
C ARG A 216 -12.19 10.21 10.13
N VAL A 217 -11.17 10.96 10.56
CA VAL A 217 -10.29 10.60 11.68
C VAL A 217 -10.31 11.65 12.76
N PHE A 218 -10.63 11.25 14.00
CA PHE A 218 -10.52 12.09 15.18
C PHE A 218 -9.36 11.62 16.05
N LEU A 219 -8.39 12.50 16.32
CA LEU A 219 -7.23 12.23 17.15
C LEU A 219 -7.32 12.95 18.50
N GLN A 220 -6.89 12.27 19.57
CA GLN A 220 -6.72 12.89 20.87
C GLN A 220 -5.34 12.54 21.41
N SER A 221 -4.62 13.51 21.96
CA SER A 221 -3.37 13.33 22.71
C SER A 221 -3.12 14.57 23.60
N GLY A 222 -2.03 14.57 24.35
CA GLY A 222 -1.68 15.66 25.24
C GLY A 222 -0.19 15.83 25.46
N THR A 223 0.23 17.03 25.91
CA THR A 223 1.64 17.36 26.15
C THR A 223 2.30 16.55 27.26
N GLY A 224 1.50 15.89 28.14
CA GLY A 224 1.97 14.97 29.16
C GLY A 224 2.00 13.51 28.69
N ASP A 225 1.84 13.23 27.37
CA ASP A 225 1.88 11.87 26.84
C ASP A 225 3.29 11.26 26.96
N ASN A 226 3.40 9.94 26.74
CA ASN A 226 4.66 9.22 26.86
C ASN A 226 5.76 9.78 25.90
N ASN A 227 6.97 9.88 26.46
CA ASN A 227 8.20 10.07 25.68
C ASN A 227 9.18 8.97 26.12
N LEU A 228 9.32 7.92 25.30
CA LEU A 228 10.04 6.69 25.64
C LEU A 228 11.07 6.33 24.56
N TYR A 229 11.74 5.19 24.74
CA TYR A 229 12.78 4.68 23.84
C TYR A 229 12.35 4.53 22.37
N CYS A 230 11.06 4.34 22.10
CA CYS A 230 10.51 4.17 20.76
C CYS A 230 9.93 5.47 20.17
N GLY A 231 9.94 6.57 20.90
CA GLY A 231 9.53 7.88 20.44
C GLY A 231 8.66 8.65 21.43
N ASP A 232 8.26 9.83 20.98
CA ASP A 232 7.38 10.77 21.68
C ASP A 232 5.96 10.67 21.11
N TRP A 233 5.00 10.20 21.90
CA TRP A 233 3.60 10.02 21.46
C TRP A 233 2.92 11.33 21.12
N TRP A 234 3.19 12.40 21.89
CA TRP A 234 2.61 13.71 21.62
C TRP A 234 3.03 14.23 20.24
N MET A 235 4.32 14.20 19.94
CA MET A 235 4.85 14.64 18.64
C MET A 235 4.38 13.72 17.51
N ALA A 236 4.32 12.41 17.73
CA ALA A 236 3.89 11.44 16.73
C ALA A 236 2.42 11.62 16.33
N ASN A 237 1.52 11.86 17.30
CA ASN A 237 0.11 12.15 17.03
C ASN A 237 -0.08 13.44 16.23
N GLN A 238 0.66 14.51 16.57
CA GLN A 238 0.64 15.76 15.82
C GLN A 238 1.19 15.58 14.40
N MET A 239 2.27 14.82 14.22
CA MET A 239 2.84 14.56 12.91
C MET A 239 1.86 13.79 12.01
N LEU A 240 1.15 12.80 12.56
CA LEU A 240 0.12 12.07 11.81
C LEU A 240 -1.04 12.99 11.44
N GLU A 241 -1.54 13.81 12.37
CA GLU A 241 -2.61 14.79 12.10
C GLU A 241 -2.23 15.73 10.96
N ARG A 242 -1.05 16.34 11.03
CA ARG A 242 -0.54 17.23 9.97
C ARG A 242 -0.40 16.52 8.63
N SER A 243 -0.08 15.24 8.63
CA SER A 243 0.02 14.44 7.41
C SER A 243 -1.34 14.11 6.80
N LEU A 244 -2.31 13.78 7.64
CA LEU A 244 -3.71 13.57 7.23
C LEU A 244 -4.31 14.86 6.64
N THR A 245 -4.13 15.99 7.33
CA THR A 245 -4.58 17.31 6.84
C THR A 245 -3.93 17.66 5.50
N TRP A 246 -2.62 17.47 5.38
CA TRP A 246 -1.88 17.76 4.13
C TRP A 246 -2.38 16.89 2.96
N ALA A 247 -2.65 15.61 3.22
CA ALA A 247 -3.16 14.69 2.20
C ALA A 247 -4.65 14.91 1.88
N GLY A 248 -5.37 15.76 2.63
CA GLY A 248 -6.75 16.11 2.40
C GLY A 248 -7.76 15.15 3.02
N TYR A 249 -7.40 14.44 4.09
CA TYR A 249 -8.38 13.65 4.85
C TYR A 249 -9.33 14.55 5.65
N GLU A 250 -10.54 14.06 5.94
CA GLU A 250 -11.39 14.65 6.96
C GLU A 250 -10.82 14.34 8.34
N VAL A 251 -10.15 15.31 8.96
CA VAL A 251 -9.48 15.14 10.26
C VAL A 251 -9.91 16.21 11.26
N ASN A 252 -10.04 15.83 12.52
CA ASN A 252 -10.19 16.72 13.65
C ASN A 252 -9.39 16.17 14.84
N HIS A 253 -9.15 17.03 15.82
CA HIS A 253 -8.35 16.64 16.99
C HIS A 253 -8.77 17.36 18.27
N ALA A 254 -8.40 16.77 19.41
CA ALA A 254 -8.46 17.40 20.71
C ALA A 254 -7.08 17.28 21.38
N TRP A 255 -6.38 18.39 21.44
CA TRP A 255 -5.09 18.51 22.12
C TRP A 255 -5.25 19.08 23.51
N GLY A 256 -4.46 18.62 24.49
CA GLY A 256 -4.50 19.11 25.86
C GLY A 256 -3.22 18.86 26.65
N GLY A 257 -3.30 19.01 27.98
CA GLY A 257 -2.17 18.75 28.89
C GLY A 257 -2.17 17.33 29.49
N GLY A 258 -3.07 16.43 29.01
CA GLY A 258 -3.21 15.08 29.57
C GLY A 258 -2.03 14.16 29.29
N GLY A 259 -1.85 13.14 30.15
CA GLY A 259 -0.87 12.09 30.00
C GLY A 259 -1.40 10.88 29.22
N HIS A 260 -0.61 9.78 29.21
CA HIS A 260 -0.92 8.54 28.48
C HIS A 260 -2.01 7.71 29.18
N ASN A 261 -3.23 8.23 29.18
CA ASN A 261 -4.39 7.59 29.79
C ASN A 261 -5.69 7.96 29.07
N GLN A 262 -6.83 7.46 29.55
CA GLN A 262 -8.13 7.66 28.91
C GLN A 262 -8.90 8.91 29.41
N LYS A 263 -8.39 9.67 30.40
CA LYS A 263 -9.18 10.73 31.06
C LYS A 263 -9.62 11.82 30.07
N HIS A 264 -8.67 12.43 29.35
CA HIS A 264 -8.97 13.46 28.37
C HIS A 264 -9.78 12.91 27.18
N ALA A 265 -9.44 11.72 26.68
CA ALA A 265 -10.19 11.05 25.63
C ALA A 265 -11.66 10.83 26.05
N SER A 266 -11.92 10.39 27.29
CA SER A 266 -13.28 10.21 27.81
C SER A 266 -14.07 11.51 27.94
N GLN A 267 -13.39 12.62 28.27
CA GLN A 267 -14.04 13.93 28.33
C GLN A 267 -14.52 14.38 26.96
N VAL A 268 -13.67 14.23 25.92
CA VAL A 268 -13.96 14.73 24.57
C VAL A 268 -14.77 13.74 23.73
N PHE A 269 -14.92 12.50 24.17
CA PHE A 269 -15.53 11.42 23.40
C PHE A 269 -16.95 11.75 22.91
N PRO A 270 -17.88 12.31 23.71
CA PRO A 270 -19.21 12.67 23.20
C PRO A 270 -19.18 13.63 22.02
N GLU A 271 -18.33 14.66 22.08
CA GLU A 271 -18.20 15.63 20.98
C GLU A 271 -17.50 15.02 19.76
N ALA A 272 -16.51 14.16 19.99
CA ALA A 272 -15.89 13.39 18.91
C ALA A 272 -16.92 12.49 18.20
N MET A 273 -17.85 11.88 18.94
CA MET A 273 -18.93 11.08 18.35
C MET A 273 -19.87 11.93 17.49
N ARG A 274 -20.31 13.11 17.96
CA ARG A 274 -21.09 14.05 17.13
C ARG A 274 -20.35 14.42 15.86
N TRP A 275 -19.05 14.70 15.96
CA TRP A 275 -18.25 15.06 14.79
C TRP A 275 -18.06 13.88 13.82
N LEU A 276 -17.80 12.68 14.33
CA LEU A 276 -17.61 11.47 13.51
C LEU A 276 -18.89 11.08 12.79
N TRP A 277 -20.05 11.18 13.46
CA TRP A 277 -21.35 10.78 12.93
C TRP A 277 -22.16 11.95 12.37
N ARG A 278 -21.58 13.17 12.26
CA ARG A 278 -22.26 14.30 11.64
C ARG A 278 -22.77 13.92 10.26
N ASP A 279 -23.83 14.55 9.79
CA ASP A 279 -24.41 14.39 8.45
C ASP A 279 -24.96 12.98 8.12
N TRP A 280 -24.86 12.02 9.05
CA TRP A 280 -25.30 10.61 8.84
C TRP A 280 -26.78 10.50 8.39
N GLN A 281 -27.60 11.50 8.64
CA GLN A 281 -29.01 11.54 8.26
C GLN A 281 -29.23 12.11 6.86
N THR A 282 -28.40 13.05 6.42
CA THR A 282 -28.59 13.83 5.19
C THR A 282 -27.56 13.52 4.09
N ASP A 283 -26.31 13.41 4.45
CA ASP A 283 -25.21 12.99 3.57
C ASP A 283 -24.22 12.16 4.40
N PRO A 284 -24.55 10.88 4.65
CA PRO A 284 -23.76 10.03 5.54
C PRO A 284 -22.42 9.59 4.93
N GLU A 285 -22.18 9.87 3.67
CA GLU A 285 -20.99 9.39 2.99
C GLU A 285 -19.75 10.22 3.38
N VAL A 286 -18.75 9.55 3.96
CA VAL A 286 -17.39 10.09 4.08
C VAL A 286 -16.72 10.01 2.72
N LYS A 287 -16.42 11.17 2.13
CA LYS A 287 -15.81 11.28 0.80
C LYS A 287 -14.32 11.49 0.91
N VAL A 288 -13.62 11.13 -0.16
CA VAL A 288 -12.25 11.65 -0.37
C VAL A 288 -12.36 13.14 -0.56
N ASN A 289 -11.56 13.91 0.17
CA ASN A 289 -11.57 15.37 0.08
C ASN A 289 -11.32 15.84 -1.36
N PRO A 290 -11.89 16.99 -1.75
CA PRO A 290 -11.62 17.60 -3.04
C PRO A 290 -10.11 17.74 -3.26
N LYS A 291 -9.65 17.45 -4.48
CA LYS A 291 -8.23 17.56 -4.83
C LYS A 291 -7.65 18.98 -4.70
N ASP A 292 -8.48 19.99 -4.66
CA ASP A 292 -8.06 21.37 -4.40
C ASP A 292 -7.60 21.59 -2.96
N GLU A 293 -8.09 20.78 -2.01
CA GLU A 293 -7.69 20.78 -0.61
C GLU A 293 -6.52 19.82 -0.34
N SER A 294 -6.40 18.76 -1.14
CA SER A 294 -5.34 17.77 -1.02
C SER A 294 -4.10 18.21 -1.79
N LYS A 295 -2.95 18.10 -1.13
CA LYS A 295 -1.63 18.31 -1.75
C LYS A 295 -0.99 17.02 -2.27
N TRP A 296 -1.73 15.93 -2.32
CA TRP A 296 -1.23 14.66 -2.82
C TRP A 296 -0.82 14.77 -4.30
N LYS A 297 0.44 14.49 -4.57
CA LYS A 297 1.05 14.68 -5.91
C LYS A 297 0.43 13.81 -7.01
N GLY A 298 -0.16 12.69 -6.65
CA GLY A 298 -0.81 11.81 -7.63
C GLY A 298 -1.93 12.46 -8.42
N TYR A 299 -2.58 13.53 -7.91
CA TYR A 299 -3.60 14.26 -8.65
C TYR A 299 -3.05 15.04 -9.86
N GLU A 300 -1.76 15.32 -9.91
CA GLU A 300 -1.11 15.93 -11.07
C GLU A 300 -1.01 14.93 -12.23
N VAL A 301 -0.93 13.63 -11.94
CA VAL A 301 -0.67 12.54 -12.87
C VAL A 301 -1.92 11.74 -13.20
N LEU A 302 -2.74 11.42 -12.20
CA LEU A 302 -3.91 10.57 -12.39
C LEU A 302 -5.10 11.32 -12.95
N GLY A 303 -5.77 10.70 -13.92
CA GLY A 303 -7.09 11.11 -14.39
C GLY A 303 -8.18 10.82 -13.35
N ALA A 304 -9.38 11.29 -13.64
CA ALA A 304 -10.56 10.93 -12.85
C ALA A 304 -10.85 9.44 -13.00
N GLY A 305 -11.30 8.81 -11.91
CA GLY A 305 -11.70 7.40 -11.90
C GLY A 305 -10.79 6.51 -11.07
N LYS A 306 -11.25 5.27 -10.94
CA LYS A 306 -10.59 4.18 -10.21
C LYS A 306 -10.00 3.17 -11.18
N TRP A 307 -9.30 2.17 -10.64
CA TRP A 307 -8.92 1.00 -11.41
C TRP A 307 -10.16 0.29 -11.96
N LEU A 308 -10.12 -0.02 -13.25
CA LEU A 308 -11.16 -0.75 -13.95
C LEU A 308 -10.60 -2.12 -14.37
N GLU A 309 -11.28 -3.17 -13.96
CA GLU A 309 -10.95 -4.52 -14.41
C GLU A 309 -11.18 -4.64 -15.91
N GLN A 310 -10.19 -5.14 -16.62
CA GLN A 310 -10.25 -5.35 -18.06
C GLN A 310 -10.43 -6.81 -18.43
N PHE A 311 -9.76 -7.68 -17.69
CA PHE A 311 -9.79 -9.10 -17.96
C PHE A 311 -9.42 -9.90 -16.72
N GLN A 312 -10.09 -11.03 -16.49
CA GLN A 312 -9.76 -12.00 -15.45
C GLN A 312 -9.76 -13.40 -16.01
N SER A 313 -8.73 -14.20 -15.71
CA SER A 313 -8.66 -15.61 -16.04
C SER A 313 -7.77 -16.39 -15.06
N ALA A 314 -8.23 -17.57 -14.67
CA ALA A 314 -7.45 -18.49 -13.85
C ALA A 314 -6.15 -18.97 -14.53
N GLU A 315 -6.03 -18.86 -15.85
CA GLU A 315 -4.80 -19.20 -16.60
C GLU A 315 -3.64 -18.27 -16.31
N PHE A 316 -3.90 -17.06 -15.74
CA PHE A 316 -2.89 -16.06 -15.43
C PHE A 316 -2.47 -16.01 -13.95
N ARG A 317 -2.76 -17.03 -13.15
CA ARG A 317 -2.43 -17.10 -11.71
C ARG A 317 -0.95 -17.25 -11.39
N TRP A 318 -0.03 -16.53 -12.07
CA TRP A 318 1.40 -16.80 -11.91
C TRP A 318 2.22 -15.54 -11.62
N ALA A 319 3.13 -15.63 -10.67
CA ALA A 319 4.24 -14.71 -10.53
C ALA A 319 5.09 -14.74 -11.81
N ASP A 320 5.68 -13.71 -12.28
CA ASP A 320 6.44 -13.56 -13.53
C ASP A 320 5.56 -13.37 -14.78
N GLN A 321 4.72 -12.35 -14.77
CA GLN A 321 4.02 -11.84 -15.95
C GLN A 321 4.73 -10.59 -16.44
N GLN A 322 4.71 -10.37 -17.75
CA GLN A 322 5.13 -9.11 -18.37
C GLN A 322 3.93 -8.49 -19.08
N ILE A 323 3.68 -7.20 -18.82
CA ILE A 323 2.72 -6.39 -19.59
C ILE A 323 3.46 -5.25 -20.26
N PHE A 324 3.26 -5.06 -21.57
CA PHE A 324 3.93 -4.01 -22.33
C PHE A 324 3.02 -3.51 -23.45
N SER A 325 3.39 -2.44 -24.12
CA SER A 325 2.55 -1.83 -25.15
C SER A 325 3.32 -1.46 -26.41
N ALA A 326 2.56 -1.28 -27.50
CA ALA A 326 3.01 -0.60 -28.69
C ALA A 326 2.61 0.89 -28.65
N ALA A 327 3.23 1.72 -29.47
CA ALA A 327 2.97 3.16 -29.54
C ALA A 327 1.55 3.52 -30.01
N ASP A 328 0.85 2.59 -30.67
CA ASP A 328 -0.57 2.72 -31.02
C ASP A 328 -1.51 2.48 -29.83
N GLY A 329 -0.94 2.16 -28.64
CA GLY A 329 -1.66 1.89 -27.40
C GLY A 329 -2.14 0.46 -27.25
N THR A 330 -1.86 -0.43 -28.21
CA THR A 330 -2.12 -1.86 -28.08
C THR A 330 -1.31 -2.44 -26.92
N VAL A 331 -1.97 -3.20 -26.03
CA VAL A 331 -1.35 -3.81 -24.86
C VAL A 331 -1.15 -5.29 -25.11
N TYR A 332 0.03 -5.78 -24.74
CA TYR A 332 0.43 -7.18 -24.82
C TYR A 332 0.68 -7.74 -23.42
N LEU A 333 0.43 -9.03 -23.27
CA LEU A 333 0.68 -9.78 -22.05
C LEU A 333 1.47 -11.05 -22.37
N LEU A 334 2.59 -11.24 -21.71
CA LEU A 334 3.35 -12.49 -21.72
C LEU A 334 3.13 -13.19 -20.37
N ASN A 335 2.63 -14.42 -20.41
CA ASN A 335 2.45 -15.20 -19.20
C ASN A 335 3.68 -16.09 -18.90
N ARG A 336 3.77 -16.62 -17.69
CA ARG A 336 4.88 -17.50 -17.26
C ARG A 336 5.05 -18.78 -18.10
N ARG A 337 4.01 -19.21 -18.82
CA ARG A 337 4.10 -20.36 -19.71
C ARG A 337 4.72 -20.02 -21.07
N GLY A 338 5.20 -18.77 -21.23
CA GLY A 338 5.77 -18.28 -22.47
C GLY A 338 4.73 -18.10 -23.58
N LYS A 339 3.47 -17.86 -23.23
CA LYS A 339 2.42 -17.54 -24.18
C LYS A 339 2.19 -16.05 -24.24
N LEU A 340 2.09 -15.52 -25.46
CA LEU A 340 1.90 -14.12 -25.75
C LEU A 340 0.46 -13.83 -26.15
N TYR A 341 -0.10 -12.76 -25.60
CA TYR A 341 -1.47 -12.33 -25.84
C TYR A 341 -1.52 -10.86 -26.23
N ARG A 342 -2.56 -10.50 -26.95
CA ARG A 342 -2.92 -9.11 -27.29
C ARG A 342 -4.27 -8.77 -26.65
N LEU A 343 -4.31 -7.64 -25.94
CA LEU A 343 -5.52 -7.12 -25.34
C LEU A 343 -6.16 -6.07 -26.27
N GLN A 344 -7.40 -6.29 -26.67
CA GLN A 344 -8.21 -5.34 -27.44
C GLN A 344 -9.54 -5.10 -26.72
N GLY A 345 -9.69 -3.92 -26.12
CA GLY A 345 -10.80 -3.65 -25.21
C GLY A 345 -10.75 -4.63 -24.01
N GLN A 346 -11.82 -5.43 -23.85
CA GLN A 346 -11.89 -6.48 -22.81
C GLN A 346 -11.62 -7.89 -23.36
N LYS A 347 -11.19 -8.00 -24.62
CA LYS A 347 -10.90 -9.30 -25.26
C LYS A 347 -9.40 -9.54 -25.30
N LEU A 348 -8.97 -10.63 -24.70
CA LEU A 348 -7.61 -11.14 -24.78
C LEU A 348 -7.54 -12.23 -25.86
N SER A 349 -6.58 -12.09 -26.80
CA SER A 349 -6.38 -13.05 -27.88
C SER A 349 -4.95 -13.55 -27.87
N GLU A 350 -4.72 -14.86 -27.87
CA GLU A 350 -3.39 -15.47 -27.98
C GLU A 350 -2.81 -15.21 -29.35
N ILE A 351 -1.55 -14.78 -29.39
CA ILE A 351 -0.74 -14.69 -30.61
C ILE A 351 -0.01 -16.02 -30.75
N GLN A 352 -0.27 -16.74 -31.81
CA GLN A 352 0.34 -18.06 -32.06
C GLN A 352 1.79 -17.86 -32.48
N ILE A 353 2.71 -18.22 -31.59
CA ILE A 353 4.16 -18.19 -31.81
C ILE A 353 4.66 -19.62 -31.82
N PRO A 354 5.37 -20.09 -32.85
CA PRO A 354 5.80 -21.49 -32.99
C PRO A 354 7.01 -21.83 -32.10
N TRP A 355 7.15 -21.18 -30.94
CA TRP A 355 8.23 -21.43 -29.98
C TRP A 355 7.65 -21.92 -28.64
N PRO A 356 8.31 -22.91 -28.00
CA PRO A 356 7.74 -23.58 -26.83
C PRO A 356 7.68 -22.72 -25.57
N ALA A 357 8.57 -21.73 -25.45
CA ALA A 357 8.61 -20.79 -24.33
C ALA A 357 9.19 -19.44 -24.78
N ILE A 358 8.54 -18.38 -24.35
CA ILE A 358 8.99 -17.00 -24.49
C ILE A 358 9.33 -16.48 -23.10
N ASP A 359 10.54 -15.98 -22.89
CA ASP A 359 11.02 -15.49 -21.59
C ASP A 359 10.82 -13.99 -21.42
N ALA A 360 10.89 -13.21 -22.52
CA ALA A 360 10.67 -11.77 -22.52
C ALA A 360 10.22 -11.29 -23.90
N ALA A 361 9.56 -10.13 -23.94
CA ALA A 361 9.06 -9.53 -25.18
C ALA A 361 9.14 -7.99 -25.14
N ALA A 362 9.41 -7.37 -26.29
CA ALA A 362 9.34 -5.92 -26.48
C ALA A 362 8.90 -5.58 -27.91
N VAL A 363 8.49 -4.32 -28.13
CA VAL A 363 8.12 -3.83 -29.46
C VAL A 363 9.31 -3.12 -30.09
N THR A 364 9.65 -3.49 -31.33
CA THR A 364 10.73 -2.88 -32.12
C THR A 364 10.28 -1.58 -32.77
N HIS A 365 11.23 -0.86 -33.38
CA HIS A 365 10.97 0.36 -34.15
C HIS A 365 9.94 0.17 -35.28
N GLU A 366 9.97 -0.99 -35.93
CA GLU A 366 9.05 -1.34 -37.00
C GLU A 366 7.66 -1.76 -36.53
N GLY A 367 7.43 -1.81 -35.20
CA GLY A 367 6.18 -2.31 -34.60
C GLY A 367 6.09 -3.83 -34.56
N HIS A 368 7.21 -4.52 -34.75
CA HIS A 368 7.28 -5.97 -34.59
C HIS A 368 7.53 -6.35 -33.12
N LEU A 369 7.20 -7.59 -32.79
CA LEU A 369 7.42 -8.17 -31.48
C LEU A 369 8.78 -8.89 -31.44
N ARG A 370 9.74 -8.36 -30.70
CA ARG A 370 11.00 -9.03 -30.43
C ARG A 370 10.87 -9.86 -29.17
N LEU A 371 11.16 -11.15 -29.31
CA LEU A 371 10.95 -12.15 -28.27
C LEU A 371 12.28 -12.79 -27.92
N VAL A 372 12.53 -12.97 -26.63
CA VAL A 372 13.57 -13.86 -26.11
C VAL A 372 12.96 -15.25 -25.96
N VAL A 373 13.58 -16.24 -26.57
CA VAL A 373 13.13 -17.63 -26.55
C VAL A 373 14.22 -18.57 -26.04
N SER A 374 13.81 -19.56 -25.24
CA SER A 374 14.69 -20.57 -24.66
C SER A 374 14.31 -21.95 -25.15
N PRO A 375 14.83 -22.42 -26.31
CA PRO A 375 14.60 -23.78 -26.76
C PRO A 375 15.31 -24.77 -25.84
N LYS A 376 14.67 -25.90 -25.56
CA LYS A 376 15.22 -26.93 -24.69
C LYS A 376 16.58 -27.43 -25.22
N GLY A 377 17.63 -27.23 -24.42
CA GLY A 377 18.99 -27.71 -24.74
C GLY A 377 19.76 -26.85 -25.75
N GLN A 378 19.29 -25.63 -26.02
CA GLN A 378 19.98 -24.64 -26.87
C GLN A 378 20.14 -23.32 -26.11
N PRO A 379 21.12 -22.48 -26.51
CA PRO A 379 21.26 -21.14 -25.97
C PRO A 379 20.00 -20.31 -26.21
N ASN A 380 19.73 -19.35 -25.31
CA ASN A 380 18.70 -18.35 -25.53
C ASN A 380 19.04 -17.54 -26.79
N HIS A 381 18.04 -17.31 -27.61
CA HIS A 381 18.16 -16.43 -28.75
C HIS A 381 16.91 -15.53 -28.88
N PHE A 382 17.01 -14.49 -29.66
CA PHE A 382 15.87 -13.62 -29.91
C PHE A 382 15.35 -13.82 -31.34
N VAL A 383 14.03 -13.73 -31.46
CA VAL A 383 13.30 -13.84 -32.73
C VAL A 383 12.35 -12.65 -32.88
N THR A 384 12.00 -12.32 -34.09
CA THR A 384 11.11 -11.17 -34.36
C THR A 384 9.89 -11.64 -35.14
N PHE A 385 8.71 -11.20 -34.68
CA PHE A 385 7.42 -11.55 -35.25
C PHE A 385 6.59 -10.29 -35.53
N THR A 386 5.70 -10.35 -36.50
CA THR A 386 4.64 -9.36 -36.63
C THR A 386 3.65 -9.47 -35.44
N ALA A 387 2.82 -8.45 -35.28
CA ALA A 387 1.73 -8.50 -34.31
C ALA A 387 0.66 -9.58 -34.60
N GLN A 388 0.71 -10.20 -35.79
CA GLN A 388 -0.14 -11.29 -36.22
C GLN A 388 0.49 -12.67 -35.98
N GLY A 389 1.75 -12.74 -35.55
CA GLY A 389 2.46 -13.98 -35.27
C GLY A 389 3.24 -14.55 -36.47
N GLU A 390 3.50 -13.75 -37.50
CA GLU A 390 4.35 -14.14 -38.63
C GLU A 390 5.80 -13.80 -38.31
N GLN A 391 6.76 -14.72 -38.51
CA GLN A 391 8.17 -14.48 -38.26
C GLN A 391 8.75 -13.54 -39.31
N VAL A 392 9.49 -12.50 -38.90
CA VAL A 392 10.01 -11.41 -39.73
C VAL A 392 11.55 -11.40 -39.72
N GLY A 393 12.18 -12.52 -39.83
CA GLY A 393 13.63 -12.63 -39.87
C GLY A 393 14.17 -13.68 -38.92
N GLU A 394 15.38 -14.11 -39.18
CA GLU A 394 16.09 -15.00 -38.29
C GLU A 394 16.62 -14.21 -37.08
N GLY A 395 16.49 -14.78 -35.89
CA GLY A 395 17.01 -14.19 -34.68
C GLY A 395 18.55 -14.28 -34.59
N GLY A 396 19.12 -13.43 -33.75
CA GLY A 396 20.53 -13.54 -33.38
C GLY A 396 20.75 -14.43 -32.17
N PHE A 397 21.92 -15.03 -32.09
CA PHE A 397 22.39 -15.68 -30.86
C PHE A 397 23.24 -14.69 -30.08
N ILE A 398 23.10 -14.68 -28.77
CA ILE A 398 24.11 -14.11 -27.90
C ILE A 398 25.03 -15.29 -27.55
N GLU A 399 26.17 -15.34 -28.25
CA GLU A 399 27.20 -16.34 -27.93
C GLU A 399 27.73 -16.03 -26.52
N LYS A 400 28.03 -17.08 -25.79
CA LYS A 400 28.56 -17.20 -24.42
C LYS A 400 28.98 -15.89 -23.74
N GLY A 401 28.42 -15.63 -22.56
CA GLY A 401 28.92 -14.62 -21.62
C GLY A 401 30.31 -14.99 -21.05
N ALA A 402 30.82 -14.20 -20.12
CA ALA A 402 32.13 -14.37 -19.49
C ALA A 402 32.32 -15.72 -18.76
N SER A 403 31.22 -16.37 -18.36
CA SER A 403 31.21 -17.65 -17.65
C SER A 403 31.31 -18.90 -18.54
N ASN A 404 31.39 -18.77 -19.85
CA ASN A 404 31.25 -19.88 -20.80
C ASN A 404 29.88 -20.59 -20.82
N GLU A 405 28.90 -20.11 -20.08
CA GLU A 405 27.50 -20.54 -20.12
C GLU A 405 26.67 -19.64 -21.01
N ALA A 406 25.59 -20.16 -21.59
CA ALA A 406 24.67 -19.35 -22.36
C ALA A 406 23.92 -18.38 -21.43
N PRO A 407 23.77 -17.08 -21.80
CA PRO A 407 23.10 -16.10 -20.96
C PRO A 407 21.63 -16.49 -20.74
N HIS A 408 21.14 -16.26 -19.53
CA HIS A 408 19.73 -16.43 -19.17
C HIS A 408 18.99 -15.08 -19.25
N LEU A 409 18.67 -14.66 -20.46
CA LEU A 409 18.01 -13.38 -20.73
C LEU A 409 16.62 -13.32 -20.08
N ARG A 410 16.30 -12.20 -19.43
CA ARG A 410 15.04 -12.02 -18.69
C ARG A 410 14.30 -10.74 -19.01
N GLY A 411 14.99 -9.65 -19.18
CA GLY A 411 14.40 -8.35 -19.52
C GLY A 411 14.83 -7.92 -20.91
N ILE A 412 13.96 -7.20 -21.60
CA ILE A 412 14.22 -6.68 -22.94
C ILE A 412 13.64 -5.28 -23.08
N CYS A 413 14.40 -4.35 -23.66
CA CYS A 413 13.88 -3.08 -24.13
C CYS A 413 14.53 -2.69 -25.46
N CYS A 414 13.78 -2.00 -26.31
CA CYS A 414 14.24 -1.57 -27.63
C CYS A 414 14.41 -0.04 -27.64
N GLY A 415 15.50 0.44 -28.24
CA GLY A 415 15.71 1.84 -28.56
C GLY A 415 15.17 2.18 -29.95
N PHE A 416 14.92 3.46 -30.20
CA PHE A 416 14.43 3.99 -31.48
C PHE A 416 15.44 3.81 -32.61
N ASP A 417 16.73 3.80 -32.30
CA ASP A 417 17.83 3.47 -33.21
C ASP A 417 17.82 2.00 -33.66
N GLY A 418 17.00 1.16 -33.02
CA GLY A 418 16.88 -0.27 -33.27
C GLY A 418 17.83 -1.12 -32.42
N THR A 419 18.60 -0.53 -31.52
CA THR A 419 19.37 -1.27 -30.52
C THR A 419 18.41 -1.94 -29.55
N THR A 420 18.66 -3.19 -29.24
CA THR A 420 17.91 -3.94 -28.23
C THR A 420 18.83 -4.26 -27.05
N TYR A 421 18.36 -3.98 -25.84
CA TYR A 421 19.06 -4.27 -24.60
C TYR A 421 18.38 -5.43 -23.89
N PHE A 422 19.19 -6.33 -23.29
CA PHE A 422 18.73 -7.51 -22.58
C PHE A 422 19.38 -7.57 -21.20
N THR A 423 18.63 -7.91 -20.17
CA THR A 423 19.20 -8.19 -18.86
C THR A 423 19.39 -9.69 -18.68
N ASP A 424 20.50 -10.10 -18.07
CA ASP A 424 20.80 -11.48 -17.71
C ASP A 424 20.53 -11.76 -16.24
N ARG A 425 20.02 -12.95 -15.93
CA ARG A 425 19.68 -13.35 -14.56
C ARG A 425 20.88 -13.84 -13.75
N LEU A 426 21.85 -14.48 -14.37
CA LEU A 426 22.92 -15.19 -13.67
C LEU A 426 24.20 -14.35 -13.58
N GLU A 427 24.52 -13.62 -14.63
CA GLU A 427 25.77 -12.88 -14.71
C GLU A 427 25.64 -11.41 -14.29
N ASN A 428 24.45 -10.96 -13.96
CA ASN A 428 24.18 -9.54 -13.60
C ASN A 428 24.73 -8.57 -14.66
N MET A 429 24.48 -8.87 -15.92
CA MET A 429 24.98 -8.13 -17.07
C MET A 429 23.84 -7.60 -17.93
N ILE A 430 24.13 -6.58 -18.72
CA ILE A 430 23.27 -6.10 -19.77
C ILE A 430 23.95 -6.38 -21.09
N PHE A 431 23.26 -7.10 -21.98
CA PHE A 431 23.67 -7.34 -23.36
C PHE A 431 22.96 -6.37 -24.27
N TRP A 432 23.56 -6.05 -25.39
CA TRP A 432 22.97 -5.26 -26.46
C TRP A 432 23.13 -5.92 -27.82
N CYS A 433 22.22 -5.64 -28.73
CA CYS A 433 22.26 -6.05 -30.11
C CYS A 433 21.74 -4.92 -31.00
N ARG A 434 22.47 -4.58 -32.06
CA ARG A 434 22.08 -3.59 -33.06
C ARG A 434 21.39 -4.25 -34.26
N ARG A 435 20.84 -3.41 -35.16
CA ARG A 435 20.17 -3.85 -36.42
C ARG A 435 21.13 -4.56 -37.37
N ASP A 436 22.41 -4.19 -37.41
CA ASP A 436 23.43 -4.80 -38.27
C ASP A 436 23.90 -6.16 -37.77
N GLY A 437 23.34 -6.64 -36.66
CA GLY A 437 23.71 -7.89 -36.03
C GLY A 437 24.92 -7.81 -35.12
N SER A 438 25.55 -6.64 -34.98
CA SER A 438 26.58 -6.44 -33.97
C SER A 438 25.99 -6.55 -32.57
N TYR A 439 26.70 -7.23 -31.66
CA TYR A 439 26.27 -7.43 -30.27
C TYR A 439 27.46 -7.36 -29.33
N GLY A 440 27.17 -7.16 -28.06
CA GLY A 440 28.17 -7.13 -27.00
C GLY A 440 27.54 -7.14 -25.62
N ASP A 441 28.40 -7.18 -24.64
CA ASP A 441 28.02 -6.99 -23.25
C ASP A 441 28.38 -5.58 -22.78
N LEU A 442 27.59 -5.10 -21.83
CA LEU A 442 27.83 -3.82 -21.16
C LEU A 442 28.34 -4.16 -19.76
N ARG A 443 29.60 -3.93 -19.53
CA ARG A 443 30.23 -4.07 -18.22
C ARG A 443 30.48 -2.71 -17.62
N ASP A 444 30.08 -2.56 -16.39
CA ASP A 444 30.46 -1.44 -15.55
C ASP A 444 31.01 -2.03 -14.23
N ASP A 445 31.92 -1.34 -13.56
CA ASP A 445 32.39 -1.69 -12.20
C ASP A 445 31.26 -1.82 -11.18
N PHE A 446 30.07 -1.27 -11.53
CA PHE A 446 28.85 -1.34 -10.76
C PHE A 446 28.06 -2.65 -10.91
N THR A 447 28.38 -3.47 -11.92
CA THR A 447 27.58 -4.67 -12.29
C THR A 447 27.63 -5.81 -11.28
N SER A 448 28.58 -5.84 -10.35
CA SER A 448 28.68 -6.86 -9.29
C SER A 448 27.57 -6.80 -8.24
N LEU A 449 26.66 -5.83 -8.31
CA LEU A 449 25.61 -5.57 -7.30
C LEU A 449 24.17 -5.77 -7.83
N TRP A 450 24.02 -6.22 -9.08
CA TRP A 450 22.72 -6.32 -9.73
C TRP A 450 22.04 -7.65 -9.42
N GLY A 451 20.97 -7.61 -8.68
CA GLY A 451 19.98 -8.66 -8.76
C GLY A 451 19.20 -8.46 -10.06
N SER A 452 19.39 -9.31 -11.07
CA SER A 452 18.73 -9.17 -12.37
C SER A 452 17.21 -9.21 -12.26
N GLY A 453 16.56 -8.05 -12.40
CA GLY A 453 15.11 -7.94 -12.55
C GLY A 453 14.66 -8.41 -13.93
N PRO A 454 13.40 -8.86 -14.11
CA PRO A 454 12.87 -9.30 -15.40
C PRO A 454 12.65 -8.14 -16.37
N HIS A 455 12.84 -6.92 -15.95
CA HIS A 455 12.49 -5.73 -16.72
C HIS A 455 13.62 -4.72 -16.71
N ALA A 456 13.81 -4.07 -17.84
CA ALA A 456 14.59 -2.87 -18.00
C ALA A 456 13.79 -1.90 -18.86
N CYS A 457 13.94 -0.59 -18.67
CA CYS A 457 13.39 0.40 -19.60
C CYS A 457 14.38 1.54 -19.83
N LEU A 458 14.24 2.20 -20.98
CA LEU A 458 15.04 3.36 -21.33
C LEU A 458 14.38 4.64 -20.82
N SER A 459 15.19 5.64 -20.47
CA SER A 459 14.72 7.01 -20.26
C SER A 459 14.04 7.56 -21.52
N PRO A 460 13.17 8.60 -21.43
CA PRO A 460 12.52 9.17 -22.60
C PRO A 460 13.49 9.69 -23.66
N ASP A 461 14.64 10.20 -23.27
CA ASP A 461 15.71 10.64 -24.15
C ASP A 461 16.65 9.49 -24.59
N GLN A 462 16.39 8.29 -24.10
CA GLN A 462 17.12 7.04 -24.41
C GLN A 462 18.63 7.09 -24.11
N THR A 463 19.04 7.99 -23.22
CA THR A 463 20.44 8.11 -22.78
C THR A 463 20.72 7.34 -21.50
N GLN A 464 19.70 6.77 -20.86
CA GLN A 464 19.81 6.02 -19.62
C GLN A 464 18.98 4.73 -19.68
N ILE A 465 19.46 3.69 -18.99
CA ILE A 465 18.72 2.46 -18.76
C ILE A 465 18.45 2.29 -17.26
N TYR A 466 17.22 1.93 -16.93
CA TYR A 466 16.74 1.67 -15.57
C TYR A 466 16.61 0.18 -15.32
N VAL A 467 17.15 -0.31 -14.21
CA VAL A 467 17.13 -1.73 -13.84
C VAL A 467 16.77 -1.90 -12.37
N PRO A 468 15.71 -2.68 -12.04
CA PRO A 468 15.31 -2.90 -10.66
C PRO A 468 16.28 -3.83 -9.93
N ASN A 469 16.58 -3.50 -8.67
CA ASN A 469 17.32 -4.40 -7.78
C ASN A 469 16.39 -5.52 -7.29
N ARG A 470 16.83 -6.76 -7.44
CA ARG A 470 16.11 -7.95 -6.95
C ARG A 470 16.74 -8.59 -5.71
N ASP A 471 17.82 -8.05 -5.21
CA ASP A 471 18.31 -8.47 -3.89
C ASP A 471 17.27 -8.02 -2.86
N GLY A 472 16.43 -8.95 -2.41
CA GLY A 472 15.20 -8.72 -1.65
C GLY A 472 15.32 -7.89 -0.37
N ASN A 473 16.53 -7.43 -0.06
CA ASN A 473 16.82 -6.54 1.06
C ASN A 473 16.92 -5.06 0.66
N ARG A 474 16.85 -4.72 -0.63
CA ARG A 474 17.05 -3.34 -1.11
C ARG A 474 15.99 -2.93 -2.11
N MET A 475 15.14 -2.02 -1.70
CA MET A 475 14.10 -1.40 -2.52
C MET A 475 14.70 -0.27 -3.38
N GLN A 476 15.46 -0.66 -4.43
CA GLN A 476 16.21 0.30 -5.25
C GLN A 476 16.08 0.00 -6.75
N VAL A 477 16.11 1.05 -7.57
CA VAL A 477 16.31 0.93 -9.01
C VAL A 477 17.60 1.63 -9.41
N GLY A 478 18.43 0.91 -10.14
CA GLY A 478 19.67 1.42 -10.70
C GLY A 478 19.44 2.21 -11.98
N VAL A 479 20.28 3.19 -12.20
CA VAL A 479 20.35 3.95 -13.45
C VAL A 479 21.77 3.91 -13.98
N LEU A 480 21.91 3.67 -15.29
CA LEU A 480 23.19 3.70 -15.98
C LEU A 480 23.05 4.58 -17.21
N GLN A 481 24.10 5.33 -17.49
CA GLN A 481 24.16 6.17 -18.68
C GLN A 481 24.69 5.39 -19.87
N ILE A 482 24.01 5.49 -21.01
CA ILE A 482 24.40 4.86 -22.27
C ILE A 482 25.28 5.85 -23.04
N GLN A 483 26.47 5.43 -23.45
CA GLN A 483 27.36 6.20 -24.33
C GLN A 483 27.10 5.83 -25.79
N GLU A 484 26.86 6.84 -26.66
CA GLU A 484 26.39 6.64 -28.02
C GLU A 484 27.39 5.95 -28.97
N ALA A 485 28.68 6.24 -28.86
CA ALA A 485 29.68 5.84 -29.87
C ALA A 485 30.00 4.33 -29.86
N GLU A 486 30.15 3.76 -28.68
CA GLU A 486 30.16 2.33 -28.42
C GLU A 486 29.25 2.13 -27.23
N PRO A 487 28.29 1.18 -27.26
CA PRO A 487 27.40 1.03 -26.11
C PRO A 487 28.17 0.62 -24.86
N HIS A 488 28.62 1.58 -24.10
CA HIS A 488 29.15 1.40 -22.77
C HIS A 488 28.17 1.95 -21.77
N LEU A 489 28.03 1.28 -20.64
CA LEU A 489 27.31 1.82 -19.49
C LEU A 489 28.31 2.51 -18.60
N LEU A 490 27.99 3.76 -18.25
CA LEU A 490 28.81 4.59 -17.38
C LEU A 490 28.00 5.08 -16.18
N HIS A 491 28.70 5.43 -15.12
CA HIS A 491 28.14 6.16 -13.98
C HIS A 491 26.89 5.47 -13.38
N GLY A 492 26.95 4.15 -13.25
CA GLY A 492 25.85 3.38 -12.62
C GLY A 492 25.69 3.75 -11.16
N GLU A 493 24.45 4.03 -10.75
CA GLU A 493 24.10 4.33 -9.36
C GLU A 493 22.74 3.75 -8.97
N TRP A 494 22.57 3.40 -7.70
CA TRP A 494 21.29 3.07 -7.09
C TRP A 494 20.51 4.35 -6.77
N LEU A 495 20.14 5.10 -7.82
CA LEU A 495 19.58 6.44 -7.69
C LEU A 495 18.18 6.44 -7.05
N TYR A 496 17.36 5.46 -7.41
CA TYR A 496 15.97 5.40 -6.96
C TYR A 496 15.88 4.59 -5.67
N GLN A 497 15.56 5.26 -4.56
CA GLN A 497 15.29 4.63 -3.28
C GLN A 497 13.78 4.57 -3.05
N LEU A 498 13.20 3.36 -3.11
CA LEU A 498 11.77 3.15 -2.94
C LEU A 498 11.39 3.04 -1.45
N GLU A 499 10.12 3.31 -1.16
CA GLU A 499 9.58 3.11 0.17
C GLU A 499 9.40 1.61 0.44
N PRO A 500 10.07 1.02 1.43
CA PRO A 500 9.81 -0.35 1.84
C PRO A 500 8.44 -0.45 2.50
N SER A 501 7.76 -1.58 2.27
CA SER A 501 6.50 -1.86 2.95
C SER A 501 6.75 -2.16 4.42
N PRO A 502 6.13 -1.41 5.36
CA PRO A 502 6.27 -1.73 6.79
C PRO A 502 5.50 -2.97 7.21
N TRP A 503 4.68 -3.56 6.32
CA TRP A 503 3.83 -4.73 6.62
C TRP A 503 4.27 -6.02 5.93
N LEU A 504 5.43 -6.05 5.27
CA LEU A 504 6.05 -7.27 4.79
C LEU A 504 7.26 -7.63 5.65
N ASN A 505 7.33 -8.90 6.04
CA ASN A 505 8.46 -9.43 6.83
C ASN A 505 9.55 -10.05 5.93
N ASP A 506 9.22 -10.42 4.71
CA ASP A 506 10.13 -11.04 3.75
C ASP A 506 10.49 -10.04 2.65
N GLY A 507 11.72 -10.15 2.16
CA GLY A 507 12.27 -9.24 1.16
C GLY A 507 11.34 -9.02 -0.02
N GLU A 508 11.02 -7.75 -0.28
CA GLU A 508 10.15 -7.34 -1.36
C GLU A 508 10.89 -7.43 -2.70
N GLN A 509 10.29 -8.08 -3.68
CA GLN A 509 10.84 -8.15 -5.02
C GLN A 509 10.23 -7.06 -5.91
N LEU A 510 11.07 -6.20 -6.46
CA LEU A 510 10.69 -5.29 -7.53
C LEU A 510 10.50 -6.08 -8.82
N GLN A 511 9.40 -5.85 -9.53
CA GLN A 511 9.11 -6.65 -10.72
C GLN A 511 9.03 -5.77 -11.97
N GLY A 512 7.97 -5.00 -12.14
CA GLY A 512 7.73 -4.23 -13.34
C GLY A 512 8.06 -2.76 -13.20
N LEU A 513 8.46 -2.14 -14.30
CA LEU A 513 8.69 -0.70 -14.37
C LEU A 513 8.40 -0.14 -15.76
N CYS A 514 7.94 1.09 -15.81
CA CYS A 514 7.79 1.87 -17.04
C CYS A 514 8.04 3.36 -16.75
N VAL A 515 8.17 4.16 -17.80
CA VAL A 515 8.50 5.59 -17.72
C VAL A 515 7.49 6.42 -18.49
N ASP A 516 7.21 7.65 -18.06
CA ASP A 516 6.42 8.61 -18.80
C ASP A 516 7.28 9.62 -19.57
N THR A 517 6.67 10.43 -20.42
CA THR A 517 7.35 11.46 -21.22
C THR A 517 8.04 12.54 -20.39
N ASN A 518 7.70 12.68 -19.11
CA ASN A 518 8.37 13.59 -18.17
C ASN A 518 9.59 12.95 -17.51
N GLY A 519 9.89 11.68 -17.79
CA GLY A 519 10.97 10.94 -17.14
C GLY A 519 10.65 10.45 -15.73
N TRP A 520 9.37 10.40 -15.37
CA TRP A 520 8.97 9.82 -14.10
C TRP A 520 8.88 8.31 -14.23
N LEU A 521 9.47 7.61 -13.26
CA LEU A 521 9.56 6.16 -13.22
C LEU A 521 8.43 5.59 -12.35
N TYR A 522 7.71 4.63 -12.90
CA TYR A 522 6.61 3.89 -12.25
C TYR A 522 7.10 2.48 -11.93
N VAL A 523 7.13 2.10 -10.67
CA VAL A 523 7.68 0.81 -10.21
C VAL A 523 6.64 0.05 -9.41
N THR A 524 6.38 -1.20 -9.76
CA THR A 524 5.46 -2.07 -9.01
C THR A 524 6.12 -2.57 -7.72
N THR A 525 5.41 -2.42 -6.63
CA THR A 525 5.81 -2.83 -5.28
C THR A 525 4.62 -3.37 -4.51
N SER A 526 4.83 -3.92 -3.33
CA SER A 526 3.75 -4.36 -2.44
C SER A 526 2.87 -3.20 -1.91
N LEU A 527 3.39 -1.97 -1.93
CA LEU A 527 2.60 -0.77 -1.58
C LEU A 527 1.69 -0.31 -2.73
N GLY A 528 1.85 -0.88 -3.92
CA GLY A 528 1.25 -0.43 -5.17
C GLY A 528 2.32 0.07 -6.15
N ILE A 529 1.96 0.98 -7.05
CA ILE A 529 2.92 1.59 -7.98
C ILE A 529 3.55 2.80 -7.30
N GLN A 530 4.85 2.75 -7.07
CA GLN A 530 5.63 3.90 -6.60
C GLN A 530 6.06 4.75 -7.78
N VAL A 531 5.77 6.04 -7.74
CA VAL A 531 6.09 6.97 -8.82
C VAL A 531 7.19 7.90 -8.36
N CYS A 532 8.32 7.81 -9.06
CA CYS A 532 9.55 8.52 -8.74
C CYS A 532 9.82 9.62 -9.77
N ASP A 533 10.29 10.78 -9.30
CA ASP A 533 10.81 11.81 -10.19
C ASP A 533 12.24 11.47 -10.69
N GLN A 534 12.74 12.23 -11.62
CA GLN A 534 14.07 12.06 -12.23
C GLN A 534 15.24 12.16 -11.23
N THR A 535 15.01 12.64 -10.01
CA THR A 535 16.04 12.71 -8.95
C THR A 535 16.04 11.49 -8.04
N GLY A 536 15.23 10.47 -8.35
CA GLY A 536 15.15 9.22 -7.59
C GLY A 536 14.22 9.25 -6.38
N ARG A 537 13.44 10.32 -6.17
CA ARG A 537 12.53 10.47 -5.03
C ARG A 537 11.16 9.91 -5.34
N VAL A 538 10.62 9.09 -4.44
CA VAL A 538 9.21 8.67 -4.49
C VAL A 538 8.32 9.86 -4.13
N ASN A 539 7.58 10.37 -5.09
CA ASN A 539 6.66 11.49 -4.90
C ASN A 539 5.29 11.05 -4.41
N PHE A 540 4.79 9.92 -4.94
CA PHE A 540 3.50 9.35 -4.52
C PHE A 540 3.42 7.87 -4.85
N ILE A 541 2.40 7.22 -4.30
CA ILE A 541 2.13 5.78 -4.45
C ILE A 541 0.68 5.61 -4.87
N ILE A 542 0.45 4.85 -5.93
CA ILE A 542 -0.87 4.51 -6.44
C ILE A 542 -1.22 3.11 -5.92
N PRO A 543 -2.15 2.97 -4.96
CA PRO A 543 -2.58 1.65 -4.50
C PRO A 543 -3.21 0.85 -5.65
N THR A 544 -2.96 -0.45 -5.67
CA THR A 544 -3.49 -1.37 -6.66
C THR A 544 -4.55 -2.30 -6.04
N PRO A 545 -5.56 -2.77 -6.79
CA PRO A 545 -6.61 -3.65 -6.25
C PRO A 545 -6.09 -4.99 -5.75
N LYS A 546 -5.02 -5.49 -6.37
CA LYS A 546 -4.26 -6.70 -6.01
C LYS A 546 -2.77 -6.38 -6.19
N PRO A 547 -1.83 -7.15 -5.60
CA PRO A 547 -0.41 -6.96 -5.85
C PRO A 547 -0.09 -6.95 -7.34
N ALA A 548 0.48 -5.84 -7.83
CA ALA A 548 0.83 -5.69 -9.23
C ALA A 548 2.20 -6.33 -9.50
N LEU A 549 2.26 -7.17 -10.52
CA LEU A 549 3.48 -7.85 -10.98
C LEU A 549 4.22 -7.01 -12.02
N ASP A 550 3.47 -6.30 -12.87
CA ASP A 550 4.05 -5.44 -13.90
C ASP A 550 3.11 -4.31 -14.27
N VAL A 551 3.66 -3.27 -14.92
CA VAL A 551 2.97 -2.03 -15.29
C VAL A 551 3.44 -1.52 -16.63
N CYS A 552 2.52 -1.04 -17.47
CA CYS A 552 2.83 -0.28 -18.68
C CYS A 552 1.81 0.83 -18.92
N PHE A 553 2.17 1.80 -19.74
CA PHE A 553 1.22 2.72 -20.33
C PHE A 553 0.63 2.09 -21.59
N GLY A 554 -0.64 2.33 -21.85
CA GLY A 554 -1.34 1.84 -23.04
C GLY A 554 -2.56 2.69 -23.34
N GLY A 555 -3.46 2.16 -24.19
CA GLY A 555 -4.64 2.89 -24.63
C GLY A 555 -4.32 4.04 -25.58
N LYS A 556 -5.35 4.81 -25.92
CA LYS A 556 -5.19 5.93 -26.84
C LYS A 556 -4.17 6.94 -26.29
N ASP A 557 -3.19 7.30 -27.11
CA ASP A 557 -2.12 8.25 -26.76
C ASP A 557 -1.26 7.82 -25.55
N LEU A 558 -1.23 6.54 -25.19
CA LEU A 558 -0.51 5.99 -24.02
C LEU A 558 -0.87 6.73 -22.71
N SER A 559 -2.14 7.07 -22.54
CA SER A 559 -2.65 7.84 -21.39
C SER A 559 -3.45 7.00 -20.39
N GLU A 560 -3.30 5.69 -20.42
CA GLU A 560 -3.88 4.76 -19.46
C GLU A 560 -2.76 3.89 -18.86
N LEU A 561 -2.71 3.75 -17.52
CA LEU A 561 -1.88 2.75 -16.87
C LEU A 561 -2.59 1.40 -16.92
N PHE A 562 -1.89 0.36 -17.35
CA PHE A 562 -2.30 -1.03 -17.27
C PHE A 562 -1.41 -1.76 -16.26
N ILE A 563 -1.99 -2.63 -15.45
CA ILE A 563 -1.28 -3.49 -14.50
C ILE A 563 -1.70 -4.94 -14.66
N ALA A 564 -0.71 -5.83 -14.55
CA ALA A 564 -0.93 -7.27 -14.43
C ALA A 564 -0.87 -7.67 -12.95
N CYS A 565 -1.96 -8.24 -12.44
CA CYS A 565 -2.11 -8.64 -11.02
C CYS A 565 -2.43 -10.14 -10.92
N GLY A 566 -1.49 -10.99 -11.34
CA GLY A 566 -1.71 -12.44 -11.34
C GLY A 566 -2.82 -12.86 -12.32
N ASP A 567 -4.01 -13.10 -11.81
CA ASP A 567 -5.16 -13.56 -12.61
C ASP A 567 -5.97 -12.43 -13.27
N THR A 568 -5.62 -11.16 -13.03
CA THR A 568 -6.44 -10.02 -13.42
C THR A 568 -5.60 -8.90 -14.03
N ILE A 569 -6.11 -8.29 -15.09
CA ILE A 569 -5.57 -7.06 -15.69
C ILE A 569 -6.50 -5.91 -15.31
N TYR A 570 -5.93 -4.82 -14.80
CA TYR A 570 -6.64 -3.58 -14.52
C TYR A 570 -6.08 -2.45 -15.35
N LYS A 571 -6.90 -1.42 -15.60
CA LYS A 571 -6.45 -0.14 -16.16
C LYS A 571 -6.96 1.05 -15.38
N ARG A 572 -6.25 2.16 -15.49
CA ARG A 572 -6.63 3.45 -14.89
C ARG A 572 -6.22 4.60 -15.82
N PRO A 573 -7.11 5.57 -16.10
CA PRO A 573 -6.77 6.72 -16.91
C PRO A 573 -5.78 7.63 -16.19
N THR A 574 -4.88 8.25 -16.98
CA THR A 574 -3.86 9.20 -16.49
C THR A 574 -3.89 10.50 -17.29
N LYS A 575 -3.28 11.54 -16.74
CA LYS A 575 -2.91 12.77 -17.44
C LYS A 575 -1.46 12.69 -17.99
N ALA A 576 -0.66 11.78 -17.39
CA ALA A 576 0.65 11.45 -17.91
C ALA A 576 0.53 10.65 -19.22
N ARG A 577 1.56 10.70 -20.03
CA ARG A 577 1.71 9.89 -21.24
C ARG A 577 2.93 9.01 -21.11
N GLY A 578 2.75 7.74 -21.37
CA GLY A 578 3.84 6.80 -21.48
C GLY A 578 4.69 7.01 -22.73
N ILE A 579 5.82 6.32 -22.76
CA ILE A 579 6.68 6.24 -23.92
C ILE A 579 6.99 4.77 -24.23
N VAL A 580 7.01 4.45 -25.53
CA VAL A 580 7.48 3.16 -26.06
C VAL A 580 8.77 3.46 -26.81
N SER A 581 9.90 3.31 -26.12
CA SER A 581 11.23 3.74 -26.61
C SER A 581 11.61 3.15 -27.97
N GLY A 582 11.18 1.92 -28.27
CA GLY A 582 11.44 1.29 -29.55
C GLY A 582 10.73 1.96 -30.73
N GLN A 583 9.60 2.64 -30.53
CA GLN A 583 8.76 3.19 -31.57
C GLN A 583 8.66 4.73 -31.60
N GLN A 584 9.05 5.38 -30.52
CA GLN A 584 8.98 6.82 -30.36
C GLN A 584 10.38 7.43 -30.33
N PRO A 585 10.63 8.54 -31.05
CA PRO A 585 11.92 9.20 -31.05
C PRO A 585 12.27 9.69 -29.62
N PRO A 586 13.57 9.82 -29.30
CA PRO A 586 14.00 10.35 -28.01
C PRO A 586 13.37 11.71 -27.70
N ILE A 587 12.87 11.85 -26.48
CA ILE A 587 12.26 13.09 -25.95
C ILE A 587 13.08 13.55 -24.76
N LYS A 588 13.65 14.76 -24.82
CA LYS A 588 14.32 15.34 -23.66
C LYS A 588 13.29 15.82 -22.65
N PRO A 589 13.20 15.20 -21.46
CA PRO A 589 12.28 15.66 -20.41
C PRO A 589 12.65 17.05 -19.90
N ALA A 590 11.67 17.76 -19.36
CA ALA A 590 11.97 18.98 -18.59
C ALA A 590 12.76 18.59 -17.33
N PRO A 591 13.71 19.45 -16.87
CA PRO A 591 14.43 19.18 -15.64
C PRO A 591 13.46 19.08 -14.44
N PRO A 592 13.80 18.27 -13.43
CA PRO A 592 12.95 18.10 -12.27
C PRO A 592 12.76 19.43 -11.53
N LYS A 593 11.56 19.68 -11.05
CA LYS A 593 11.26 20.79 -10.16
C LYS A 593 11.66 20.40 -8.73
N LEU A 594 12.49 21.20 -8.09
CA LEU A 594 12.90 21.05 -6.69
C LEU A 594 11.75 21.37 -5.73
#